data_283706abe71ae0038bf83896d250712b
#
_entry.id   283706abe71ae0038bf83896d250712b
#
_cell.length_a   1.000
_cell.length_b   1.000
_cell.length_c   1.000
_cell.angle_alpha   90.00
_cell.angle_beta   90.00
_cell.angle_gamma   90.00
#
_symmetry.space_group_name_H-M   'P 1'
#
loop_
_entity.id
_entity.type
_entity.pdbx_description
1 polymer ?
#
loop_
_entity_poly.entity_id
_entity_poly.type
_entity_poly.pdbx_seq_one_letter_code
_entity_poly.pdbx_strand_id
1 'polypeptide(L)'
;KERGTFRTYDAMVAEGLATKYEGNWVATFCADHPIDQDTAQGDPFATYMYTIFLPEVAVNTETGKVTVEKFTCVADVGTIMNRLLVEGNFYGGLVQGIGLALSEDFEDLNHDTTLKNCGIPYPKDAPDDIELHFNETYRPSGPYGAAGCGEAPLDAPHPAILNAIFNA
;
A
#
# COMPACT_ATOMS: atom_id res chain seq x y z
N LYS A 1 25.14 2.61 -11.50
CA LYS A 1 24.56 1.49 -12.27
C LYS A 1 24.53 1.93 -13.72
N GLU A 2 25.28 1.27 -14.61
CA GLU A 2 25.18 1.50 -16.05
C GLU A 2 23.76 1.15 -16.50
N ARG A 3 23.12 2.05 -17.25
CA ARG A 3 21.85 1.75 -17.90
C ARG A 3 22.11 0.65 -18.92
N GLY A 4 21.44 -0.50 -18.76
CA GLY A 4 21.50 -1.58 -19.73
C GLY A 4 21.09 -1.10 -21.13
N THR A 5 21.65 -1.71 -22.16
CA THR A 5 21.23 -1.46 -23.53
C THR A 5 19.85 -2.07 -23.77
N PHE A 6 18.93 -1.27 -24.27
CA PHE A 6 17.62 -1.77 -24.69
C PHE A 6 17.69 -2.35 -26.09
N ARG A 7 17.02 -3.48 -26.30
CA ARG A 7 16.81 -4.11 -27.61
C ARG A 7 15.32 -4.24 -27.87
N THR A 8 14.92 -4.03 -29.11
CA THR A 8 13.53 -4.29 -29.49
C THR A 8 13.29 -5.78 -29.58
N TYR A 9 12.04 -6.22 -29.49
CA TYR A 9 11.66 -7.62 -29.68
C TYR A 9 12.13 -8.18 -31.03
N ASP A 10 11.91 -7.42 -32.09
CA ASP A 10 12.31 -7.82 -33.43
C ASP A 10 13.83 -7.97 -33.58
N ALA A 11 14.61 -7.10 -32.94
CA ALA A 11 16.06 -7.21 -32.91
C ALA A 11 16.51 -8.46 -32.15
N MET A 12 15.85 -8.81 -31.04
CA MET A 12 16.15 -10.02 -30.27
C MET A 12 15.85 -11.29 -31.10
N VAL A 13 14.72 -11.31 -31.80
CA VAL A 13 14.35 -12.41 -32.70
C VAL A 13 15.37 -12.56 -33.83
N ALA A 14 15.76 -11.45 -34.50
CA ALA A 14 16.74 -11.44 -35.58
C ALA A 14 18.13 -11.91 -35.13
N GLU A 15 18.53 -11.63 -33.91
CA GLU A 15 19.78 -12.06 -33.28
C GLU A 15 19.73 -13.49 -32.71
N GLY A 16 18.58 -14.17 -32.80
CA GLY A 16 18.39 -15.52 -32.22
C GLY A 16 18.44 -15.55 -30.70
N LEU A 17 18.19 -14.40 -30.03
CA LEU A 17 18.16 -14.32 -28.58
C LEU A 17 16.83 -14.83 -28.00
N ALA A 18 16.88 -15.33 -26.77
CA ALA A 18 15.68 -15.73 -26.09
C ALA A 18 14.75 -14.50 -25.85
N THR A 19 13.50 -14.61 -26.30
CA THR A 19 12.48 -13.57 -26.17
C THR A 19 11.48 -13.84 -25.04
N LYS A 20 11.57 -15.03 -24.44
CA LYS A 20 10.79 -15.46 -23.29
C LYS A 20 11.72 -16.00 -22.22
N TYR A 21 11.55 -15.50 -21.00
CA TYR A 21 12.25 -15.99 -19.82
C TYR A 21 11.22 -16.41 -18.81
N GLU A 22 11.38 -17.58 -18.25
CA GLU A 22 10.54 -18.11 -17.19
C GLU A 22 11.41 -18.36 -15.96
N GLY A 23 10.96 -17.88 -14.81
CA GLY A 23 11.57 -18.14 -13.53
C GLY A 23 10.51 -18.66 -12.58
N ASN A 24 10.87 -19.63 -11.76
CA ASN A 24 10.02 -20.12 -10.68
C ASN A 24 10.79 -20.00 -9.36
N TRP A 25 10.19 -19.34 -8.39
CA TRP A 25 10.74 -19.25 -7.04
C TRP A 25 9.65 -19.63 -6.04
N VAL A 26 9.99 -20.54 -5.14
CA VAL A 26 9.08 -21.01 -4.08
C VAL A 26 9.64 -20.57 -2.75
N ALA A 27 8.86 -19.77 -2.01
CA ALA A 27 9.19 -19.43 -0.64
C ALA A 27 8.95 -20.66 0.25
N THR A 28 10.01 -21.17 0.86
CA THR A 28 9.91 -22.29 1.80
C THR A 28 9.71 -21.84 3.24
N PHE A 29 9.93 -20.55 3.52
CA PHE A 29 9.87 -19.98 4.87
C PHE A 29 8.58 -20.33 5.60
N CYS A 30 7.41 -20.16 4.98
CA CYS A 30 6.12 -20.44 5.61
C CYS A 30 5.90 -21.94 5.89
N ALA A 31 6.52 -22.82 5.09
CA ALA A 31 6.48 -24.26 5.33
C ALA A 31 7.35 -24.69 6.52
N ASP A 32 8.47 -23.98 6.72
CA ASP A 32 9.41 -24.23 7.82
C ASP A 32 8.95 -23.61 9.15
N HIS A 33 8.04 -22.62 9.09
CA HIS A 33 7.53 -21.85 10.23
C HIS A 33 5.99 -21.79 10.21
N PRO A 34 5.30 -22.95 10.33
CA PRO A 34 3.83 -22.96 10.27
C PRO A 34 3.19 -22.28 11.48
N ILE A 35 1.97 -21.78 11.27
CA ILE A 35 1.11 -21.35 12.39
C ILE A 35 0.57 -22.62 13.08
N ASP A 36 0.66 -22.65 14.38
CA ASP A 36 -0.02 -23.65 15.21
C ASP A 36 -1.54 -23.42 15.10
N GLN A 37 -2.28 -24.44 14.66
CA GLN A 37 -3.71 -24.31 14.35
C GLN A 37 -4.60 -24.17 15.59
N ASP A 38 -4.13 -24.65 16.75
CA ASP A 38 -4.91 -24.61 17.98
C ASP A 38 -4.72 -23.26 18.73
N THR A 39 -3.51 -22.72 18.69
CA THR A 39 -3.16 -21.51 19.43
C THR A 39 -3.09 -20.27 18.56
N ALA A 40 -3.10 -20.42 17.24
CA ALA A 40 -2.88 -19.36 16.23
C ALA A 40 -1.53 -18.62 16.43
N GLN A 41 -0.55 -19.27 17.07
CA GLN A 41 0.78 -18.71 17.29
C GLN A 41 1.77 -19.26 16.28
N GLY A 42 2.73 -18.43 15.88
CA GLY A 42 3.79 -18.79 14.94
C GLY A 42 4.43 -17.57 14.31
N ASP A 43 5.39 -17.81 13.42
CA ASP A 43 6.06 -16.78 12.61
C ASP A 43 6.01 -17.17 11.12
N PRO A 44 4.83 -17.16 10.49
CA PRO A 44 4.64 -17.69 9.14
C PRO A 44 5.05 -16.73 8.03
N PHE A 45 5.46 -15.49 8.38
CA PHE A 45 5.73 -14.45 7.39
C PHE A 45 7.24 -14.29 7.16
N ALA A 46 7.65 -14.43 5.91
CA ALA A 46 9.06 -14.32 5.51
C ALA A 46 9.60 -12.88 5.70
N THR A 47 8.73 -11.88 5.60
CA THR A 47 9.10 -10.47 5.72
C THR A 47 7.95 -9.67 6.33
N TYR A 48 8.32 -8.58 7.01
CA TYR A 48 7.38 -7.61 7.56
C TYR A 48 7.64 -6.25 6.93
N MET A 49 6.56 -5.50 6.70
CA MET A 49 6.58 -4.09 6.35
C MET A 49 6.23 -3.26 7.60
N TYR A 50 6.71 -2.01 7.62
CA TYR A 50 6.43 -1.07 8.71
C TYR A 50 5.95 0.24 8.13
N THR A 51 4.90 0.82 8.71
CA THR A 51 4.33 2.09 8.28
C THR A 51 3.99 2.97 9.47
N ILE A 52 4.15 4.29 9.28
CA ILE A 52 3.69 5.32 10.21
C ILE A 52 2.86 6.31 9.40
N PHE A 53 1.70 6.68 9.91
CA PHE A 53 0.77 7.58 9.28
C PHE A 53 0.52 8.81 10.15
N LEU A 54 0.70 9.99 9.57
CA LEU A 54 0.60 11.28 10.23
C LEU A 54 -0.33 12.19 9.41
N PRO A 55 -1.65 12.06 9.57
CA PRO A 55 -2.61 12.97 8.94
C PRO A 55 -2.73 14.28 9.72
N GLU A 56 -2.88 15.38 8.98
CA GLU A 56 -3.31 16.67 9.49
C GLU A 56 -4.76 16.90 9.05
N VAL A 57 -5.65 17.19 9.99
CA VAL A 57 -7.09 17.31 9.73
C VAL A 57 -7.62 18.65 10.20
N ALA A 58 -8.58 19.18 9.45
CA ALA A 58 -9.43 20.28 9.88
C ALA A 58 -10.83 19.77 10.20
N VAL A 59 -11.34 20.10 11.38
CA VAL A 59 -12.68 19.73 11.82
C VAL A 59 -13.55 20.96 11.97
N ASN A 60 -14.65 21.03 11.21
CA ASN A 60 -15.64 22.07 11.37
C ASN A 60 -16.55 21.71 12.55
N THR A 61 -16.42 22.40 13.67
CA THR A 61 -17.13 22.08 14.92
C THR A 61 -18.63 22.39 14.86
N GLU A 62 -19.11 23.16 13.89
CA GLU A 62 -20.55 23.44 13.72
C GLU A 62 -21.23 22.33 12.89
N THR A 63 -20.55 21.79 11.89
CA THR A 63 -21.12 20.82 10.95
C THR A 63 -20.65 19.39 11.16
N GLY A 64 -19.58 19.20 11.92
CA GLY A 64 -18.88 17.90 12.07
C GLY A 64 -18.09 17.47 10.84
N LYS A 65 -18.00 18.33 9.80
CA LYS A 65 -17.26 17.99 8.60
C LYS A 65 -15.76 17.94 8.89
N VAL A 66 -15.14 16.84 8.49
CA VAL A 66 -13.68 16.64 8.54
C VAL A 66 -13.09 16.76 7.15
N THR A 67 -11.93 17.40 7.07
CA THR A 67 -11.11 17.46 5.85
C THR A 67 -9.70 17.03 6.21
N VAL A 68 -9.13 16.11 5.46
CA VAL A 68 -7.70 15.78 5.56
C VAL A 68 -6.94 16.79 4.72
N GLU A 69 -6.15 17.65 5.35
CA GLU A 69 -5.41 18.72 4.69
C GLU A 69 -4.07 18.24 4.17
N LYS A 70 -3.42 17.37 4.97
CA LYS A 70 -2.13 16.78 4.62
C LYS A 70 -2.07 15.33 5.12
N PHE A 71 -1.30 14.51 4.40
CA PHE A 71 -1.04 13.15 4.82
C PHE A 71 0.43 12.78 4.63
N THR A 72 1.15 12.61 5.74
CA THR A 72 2.54 12.12 5.69
C THR A 72 2.56 10.63 6.02
N CYS A 73 3.21 9.85 5.15
CA CYS A 73 3.43 8.43 5.35
C CYS A 73 4.92 8.12 5.32
N VAL A 74 5.40 7.44 6.35
CA VAL A 74 6.76 6.88 6.39
C VAL A 74 6.64 5.36 6.35
N ALA A 75 7.31 4.72 5.39
CA ALA A 75 7.20 3.29 5.18
C ALA A 75 8.57 2.62 4.98
N ASP A 76 8.69 1.41 5.49
CA ASP A 76 9.81 0.50 5.20
C ASP A 76 9.25 -0.79 4.60
N VAL A 77 9.36 -0.90 3.29
CA VAL A 77 8.90 -2.05 2.49
C VAL A 77 10.06 -2.88 1.94
N GLY A 78 11.23 -2.77 2.57
CA GLY A 78 12.45 -3.39 2.07
C GLY A 78 12.94 -2.72 0.79
N THR A 79 13.70 -3.45 -0.02
CA THR A 79 14.21 -2.93 -1.28
C THR A 79 13.09 -2.57 -2.25
N ILE A 80 13.04 -1.33 -2.70
CA ILE A 80 12.05 -0.86 -3.67
C ILE A 80 12.51 -1.21 -5.10
N MET A 81 11.83 -2.16 -5.72
CA MET A 81 12.14 -2.63 -7.07
C MET A 81 11.71 -1.63 -8.15
N ASN A 82 10.59 -0.95 -7.96
CA ASN A 82 10.09 0.09 -8.84
C ASN A 82 9.41 1.20 -8.02
N ARG A 83 10.11 2.32 -7.88
CA ARG A 83 9.68 3.45 -7.06
C ARG A 83 8.32 4.00 -7.47
N LEU A 84 8.11 4.19 -8.77
CA LEU A 84 6.87 4.74 -9.31
C LEU A 84 5.65 3.87 -8.98
N LEU A 85 5.81 2.55 -9.10
CA LEU A 85 4.71 1.62 -8.81
C LEU A 85 4.40 1.56 -7.31
N VAL A 86 5.43 1.59 -6.46
CA VAL A 86 5.23 1.61 -5.00
C VAL A 86 4.55 2.91 -4.58
N GLU A 87 5.01 4.06 -5.06
CA GLU A 87 4.36 5.35 -4.77
C GLU A 87 2.89 5.36 -5.24
N GLY A 88 2.61 4.90 -6.45
CA GLY A 88 1.24 4.80 -6.97
C GLY A 88 0.34 3.92 -6.10
N ASN A 89 0.86 2.79 -5.59
CA ASN A 89 0.14 1.93 -4.66
C ASN A 89 -0.15 2.64 -3.33
N PHE A 90 0.83 3.39 -2.81
CA PHE A 90 0.66 4.14 -1.57
C PHE A 90 -0.37 5.25 -1.71
N TYR A 91 -0.35 6.03 -2.79
CA TYR A 91 -1.39 7.04 -3.04
C TYR A 91 -2.79 6.41 -3.08
N GLY A 92 -2.95 5.30 -3.80
CA GLY A 92 -4.24 4.61 -3.88
C GLY A 92 -4.72 4.06 -2.54
N GLY A 93 -3.86 3.41 -1.78
CA GLY A 93 -4.19 2.85 -0.47
C GLY A 93 -4.53 3.91 0.58
N LEU A 94 -3.78 5.02 0.60
CA LEU A 94 -4.08 6.15 1.50
C LEU A 94 -5.47 6.75 1.23
N VAL A 95 -5.82 6.97 -0.05
CA VAL A 95 -7.15 7.48 -0.40
C VAL A 95 -8.25 6.51 -0.02
N GLN A 96 -8.03 5.20 -0.20
CA GLN A 96 -8.97 4.18 0.26
C GLN A 96 -9.13 4.22 1.79
N GLY A 97 -8.04 4.36 2.55
CA GLY A 97 -8.08 4.50 4.01
C GLY A 97 -8.79 5.78 4.48
N ILE A 98 -8.69 6.88 3.72
CA ILE A 98 -9.47 8.11 3.96
C ILE A 98 -10.96 7.83 3.76
N GLY A 99 -11.33 7.10 2.70
CA GLY A 99 -12.71 6.67 2.45
C GLY A 99 -13.28 5.87 3.61
N LEU A 100 -12.55 4.87 4.08
CA LEU A 100 -12.93 4.05 5.24
C LEU A 100 -13.14 4.87 6.52
N ALA A 101 -12.37 5.96 6.69
CA ALA A 101 -12.49 6.82 7.87
C ALA A 101 -13.66 7.80 7.81
N LEU A 102 -13.99 8.34 6.63
CA LEU A 102 -14.78 9.56 6.51
C LEU A 102 -16.05 9.46 5.66
N SER A 103 -16.14 8.51 4.72
CA SER A 103 -17.21 8.54 3.71
C SER A 103 -17.84 7.21 3.38
N GLU A 104 -17.16 6.09 3.58
CA GLU A 104 -17.71 4.78 3.22
C GLU A 104 -18.76 4.31 4.21
N ASP A 105 -19.93 3.91 3.69
CA ASP A 105 -21.06 3.42 4.43
C ASP A 105 -21.78 2.30 3.65
N PHE A 106 -22.12 1.22 4.34
CA PHE A 106 -22.78 0.04 3.79
C PHE A 106 -23.95 -0.43 4.68
N GLU A 107 -24.60 0.48 5.40
CA GLU A 107 -25.69 0.14 6.31
C GLU A 107 -26.98 -0.23 5.59
N ASP A 108 -27.27 0.43 4.46
CA ASP A 108 -28.49 0.14 3.66
C ASP A 108 -28.14 -0.51 2.32
N LEU A 109 -28.16 -1.84 2.27
CA LEU A 109 -27.89 -2.62 1.07
C LEU A 109 -28.85 -2.37 -0.12
N ASN A 110 -29.99 -1.70 0.10
CA ASN A 110 -30.91 -1.32 -0.98
C ASN A 110 -30.53 0.05 -1.58
N HIS A 111 -29.92 0.93 -0.77
CA HIS A 111 -29.44 2.23 -1.19
C HIS A 111 -28.01 2.18 -1.70
N ASP A 112 -27.14 1.44 -1.00
CA ASP A 112 -25.68 1.42 -1.21
C ASP A 112 -25.29 0.40 -2.28
N THR A 113 -25.94 0.51 -3.44
CA THR A 113 -25.80 -0.41 -4.57
C THR A 113 -24.79 0.06 -5.62
N THR A 114 -24.22 1.25 -5.46
CA THR A 114 -23.22 1.81 -6.38
C THR A 114 -22.03 2.36 -5.60
N LEU A 115 -20.87 2.42 -6.22
CA LEU A 115 -19.66 2.99 -5.58
C LEU A 115 -19.90 4.42 -5.05
N LYS A 116 -20.69 5.20 -5.75
CA LYS A 116 -21.06 6.56 -5.33
C LYS A 116 -21.89 6.55 -4.05
N ASN A 117 -22.90 5.68 -3.98
CA ASN A 117 -23.79 5.61 -2.83
C ASN A 117 -23.09 5.03 -1.60
N CYS A 118 -22.16 4.09 -1.81
CA CYS A 118 -21.32 3.53 -0.76
C CYS A 118 -20.27 4.53 -0.24
N GLY A 119 -20.15 5.74 -0.81
CA GLY A 119 -19.20 6.73 -0.36
C GLY A 119 -17.74 6.46 -0.72
N ILE A 120 -17.49 5.58 -1.70
CA ILE A 120 -16.11 5.32 -2.17
C ILE A 120 -15.49 6.63 -2.66
N PRO A 121 -14.30 7.02 -2.18
CA PRO A 121 -13.68 8.30 -2.48
C PRO A 121 -13.29 8.41 -3.96
N TYR A 122 -13.42 9.60 -4.50
CA TYR A 122 -12.92 9.96 -5.82
C TYR A 122 -11.53 10.59 -5.71
N PRO A 123 -10.77 10.70 -6.81
CA PRO A 123 -9.46 11.38 -6.79
C PRO A 123 -9.50 12.81 -6.22
N LYS A 124 -10.61 13.52 -6.38
CA LYS A 124 -10.82 14.88 -5.82
C LYS A 124 -10.99 14.93 -4.29
N ASP A 125 -11.25 13.77 -3.68
CA ASP A 125 -11.43 13.65 -2.23
C ASP A 125 -10.08 13.34 -1.53
N ALA A 126 -9.02 13.09 -2.33
CA ALA A 126 -7.66 12.99 -1.82
C ALA A 126 -7.14 14.37 -1.39
N PRO A 127 -6.34 14.47 -0.33
CA PRO A 127 -5.63 15.70 -0.01
C PRO A 127 -4.64 16.06 -1.11
N ASP A 128 -4.47 17.36 -1.35
CA ASP A 128 -3.49 17.86 -2.34
C ASP A 128 -2.04 17.64 -1.88
N ASP A 129 -1.82 17.56 -0.56
CA ASP A 129 -0.50 17.37 0.06
C ASP A 129 -0.37 15.96 0.65
N ILE A 130 0.26 15.06 -0.11
CA ILE A 130 0.64 13.72 0.35
C ILE A 130 2.14 13.58 0.25
N GLU A 131 2.80 13.41 1.39
CA GLU A 131 4.23 13.16 1.48
C GLU A 131 4.51 11.67 1.76
N LEU A 132 5.30 11.05 0.88
CA LEU A 132 5.74 9.66 1.01
C LEU A 132 7.23 9.58 1.28
N HIS A 133 7.62 9.01 2.41
CA HIS A 133 8.99 8.77 2.79
C HIS A 133 9.25 7.27 2.89
N PHE A 134 10.23 6.77 2.15
CA PHE A 134 10.58 5.36 2.16
C PHE A 134 11.96 5.12 2.76
N ASN A 135 12.00 4.20 3.71
CA ASN A 135 13.20 3.54 4.16
C ASN A 135 13.31 2.17 3.48
N GLU A 136 14.53 1.74 3.14
CA GLU A 136 14.76 0.51 2.40
C GLU A 136 15.66 -0.44 3.21
N THR A 137 15.13 -1.00 4.29
CA THR A 137 15.86 -2.01 5.07
C THR A 137 15.81 -3.35 4.34
N TYR A 138 16.96 -3.85 3.91
CA TYR A 138 17.07 -5.13 3.21
C TYR A 138 16.45 -6.27 4.01
N ARG A 139 15.58 -7.06 3.36
CA ARG A 139 14.94 -8.24 3.96
C ARG A 139 15.60 -9.52 3.43
N PRO A 140 16.41 -10.23 4.24
CA PRO A 140 17.15 -11.42 3.76
C PRO A 140 16.25 -12.52 3.19
N SER A 141 15.04 -12.68 3.73
CA SER A 141 14.07 -13.69 3.29
C SER A 141 13.16 -13.23 2.17
N GLY A 142 13.24 -11.95 1.76
CA GLY A 142 12.46 -11.41 0.66
C GLY A 142 13.20 -11.45 -0.68
N PRO A 143 12.48 -11.51 -1.80
CA PRO A 143 13.09 -11.50 -3.13
C PRO A 143 13.84 -10.18 -3.34
N TYR A 144 15.14 -10.27 -3.61
CA TYR A 144 16.05 -9.13 -3.73
C TYR A 144 16.05 -8.17 -2.52
N GLY A 145 15.63 -8.63 -1.35
CA GLY A 145 15.54 -7.82 -0.15
C GLY A 145 14.24 -7.02 -0.01
N ALA A 146 13.26 -7.24 -0.89
CA ALA A 146 11.96 -6.59 -0.83
C ALA A 146 11.05 -7.23 0.23
N ALA A 147 10.12 -6.44 0.78
CA ALA A 147 8.98 -6.92 1.52
C ALA A 147 7.70 -6.74 0.70
N GLY A 148 6.55 -7.17 1.23
CA GLY A 148 5.25 -6.82 0.68
C GLY A 148 4.99 -5.31 0.83
N CYS A 149 4.21 -4.74 -0.09
CA CYS A 149 3.83 -3.33 -0.01
C CYS A 149 2.37 -3.08 -0.43
N GLY A 150 1.63 -4.13 -0.81
CA GLY A 150 0.28 -4.00 -1.37
C GLY A 150 -0.70 -3.35 -0.41
N GLU A 151 -0.81 -3.85 0.80
CA GLU A 151 -1.76 -3.39 1.81
C GLU A 151 -1.17 -2.39 2.81
N ALA A 152 0.16 -2.23 2.81
CA ALA A 152 0.85 -1.30 3.71
C ALA A 152 0.21 0.09 3.81
N PRO A 153 -0.20 0.72 2.69
CA PRO A 153 -0.81 2.06 2.75
C PRO A 153 -2.27 2.08 3.19
N LEU A 154 -2.92 0.93 3.33
CA LEU A 154 -4.34 0.82 3.70
C LEU A 154 -4.56 0.45 5.16
N ASP A 155 -3.64 -0.29 5.78
CA ASP A 155 -3.87 -0.95 7.07
C ASP A 155 -4.21 0.01 8.23
N ALA A 156 -3.60 1.18 8.28
CA ALA A 156 -3.76 2.08 9.41
C ALA A 156 -4.01 3.57 9.13
N PRO A 157 -4.32 4.04 7.91
CA PRO A 157 -4.69 5.44 7.70
C PRO A 157 -5.97 5.83 8.45
N HIS A 158 -7.00 4.98 8.43
CA HIS A 158 -8.26 5.29 9.08
C HIS A 158 -8.13 5.46 10.59
N PRO A 159 -7.48 4.60 11.39
CA PRO A 159 -7.29 4.87 12.81
C PRO A 159 -6.38 6.09 13.06
N ALA A 160 -5.43 6.40 12.17
CA ALA A 160 -4.63 7.61 12.28
C ALA A 160 -5.49 8.88 12.12
N ILE A 161 -6.42 8.89 11.15
CA ILE A 161 -7.38 9.99 10.96
C ILE A 161 -8.30 10.12 12.17
N LEU A 162 -8.84 9.02 12.70
CA LEU A 162 -9.69 9.06 13.90
C LEU A 162 -8.94 9.61 15.10
N ASN A 163 -7.67 9.24 15.28
CA ASN A 163 -6.82 9.81 16.34
C ASN A 163 -6.57 11.32 16.12
N ALA A 164 -6.37 11.75 14.88
CA ALA A 164 -6.20 13.17 14.57
C ALA A 164 -7.48 13.98 14.88
N ILE A 165 -8.65 13.45 14.53
CA ILE A 165 -9.97 14.06 14.87
C ILE A 165 -10.16 14.14 16.37
N PHE A 166 -9.79 13.08 17.10
CA PHE A 166 -9.91 13.06 18.56
C PHE A 166 -9.03 14.12 19.25
N ASN A 167 -7.91 14.48 18.63
CA ASN A 167 -6.95 15.45 19.15
C ASN A 167 -7.21 16.89 18.66
N ALA A 168 -8.12 17.09 17.72
CA ALA A 168 -8.48 18.40 17.19
C ALA A 168 -9.47 19.11 18.14
#